data_233ef10d4196fc654225ebf4f9eb8c30
#
_entry.id   233ef10d4196fc654225ebf4f9eb8c30
#
_cell.length_a   1.000
_cell.length_b   1.000
_cell.length_c   1.000
_cell.angle_alpha   90.00
_cell.angle_beta   90.00
_cell.angle_gamma   90.00
#
_symmetry.space_group_name_H-M   'P 1'
#
loop_
_entity.id
_entity.type
_entity.pdbx_description
1 polymer ?
#
loop_
_entity_poly.entity_id
_entity_poly.type
_entity_poly.pdbx_seq_one_letter_code
_entity_poly.pdbx_strand_id
1 'polypeptide(L)'
;MRGNYQEDGNRHSYDEYGNVVYKKSPLWSAVGSFCITGLGQIVNGETRKGLLLFGGHAACVVTCAVATTFANEGYGGDPELNAGVAVVSLLGAIGIRLYSIIEAPIYASRYNEQNGFALGDNKWLKVGPSVQVNNTFATGTSTSVGFGATLTF
;
A
#
# COMPACT_ATOMS: atom_id res chain seq x y z
N MET A 1 3.72 11.90 27.81
CA MET A 1 2.81 11.21 28.73
C MET A 1 2.20 10.05 27.98
N ARG A 2 2.40 8.79 28.43
CA ARG A 2 1.79 7.61 27.79
C ARG A 2 0.36 7.54 28.31
N GLY A 3 -0.64 7.76 27.42
CA GLY A 3 -2.03 7.51 27.76
C GLY A 3 -2.22 6.05 28.18
N ASN A 4 -2.98 5.83 29.25
CA ASN A 4 -3.34 4.50 29.72
C ASN A 4 -4.24 3.85 28.64
N TYR A 5 -3.64 2.98 27.85
CA TYR A 5 -4.38 2.11 26.94
C TYR A 5 -5.03 1.01 27.76
N GLN A 6 -6.33 1.11 27.97
CA GLN A 6 -7.13 0.02 28.51
C GLN A 6 -7.37 -0.94 27.36
N GLU A 7 -6.67 -2.05 27.40
CA GLU A 7 -6.76 -3.16 26.45
C GLU A 7 -8.06 -3.93 26.74
N ASP A 8 -9.17 -3.32 26.35
CA ASP A 8 -10.40 -4.06 26.16
C ASP A 8 -10.28 -4.71 24.78
N GLY A 9 -10.49 -6.03 24.63
CA GLY A 9 -10.31 -6.80 23.38
C GLY A 9 -11.15 -6.31 22.20
N ASN A 10 -11.53 -5.07 22.21
CA ASN A 10 -12.28 -4.32 21.22
C ASN A 10 -11.32 -3.57 20.30
N ARG A 11 -11.64 -3.57 19.01
CA ARG A 11 -10.91 -2.98 17.88
C ARG A 11 -10.88 -1.46 17.87
N HIS A 12 -10.99 -0.80 19.02
CA HIS A 12 -10.98 0.65 19.16
C HIS A 12 -10.07 1.10 20.31
N SER A 13 -9.48 2.27 20.17
CA SER A 13 -8.76 3.00 21.22
C SER A 13 -9.27 4.45 21.26
N TYR A 14 -8.77 5.24 22.22
CA TYR A 14 -9.08 6.65 22.29
C TYR A 14 -7.83 7.45 21.95
N ASP A 15 -7.98 8.50 21.12
CA ASP A 15 -6.89 9.43 20.83
C ASP A 15 -6.64 10.37 22.03
N GLU A 16 -5.63 11.24 21.91
CA GLU A 16 -5.26 12.23 22.92
C GLU A 16 -6.40 13.20 23.25
N TYR A 17 -7.40 13.33 22.38
CA TYR A 17 -8.57 14.19 22.52
C TYR A 17 -9.82 13.44 22.97
N GLY A 18 -9.73 12.14 23.28
CA GLY A 18 -10.86 11.32 23.72
C GLY A 18 -11.77 10.83 22.58
N ASN A 19 -11.38 10.98 21.31
CA ASN A 19 -12.17 10.45 20.20
C ASN A 19 -11.89 8.96 20.01
N VAL A 20 -12.93 8.21 19.66
CA VAL A 20 -12.80 6.78 19.37
C VAL A 20 -12.05 6.56 18.05
N VAL A 21 -10.97 5.82 18.10
CA VAL A 21 -10.14 5.45 16.96
C VAL A 21 -10.26 3.96 16.71
N TYR A 22 -10.51 3.57 15.46
CA TYR A 22 -10.68 2.17 15.07
C TYR A 22 -9.41 1.62 14.41
N LYS A 23 -9.03 0.40 14.78
CA LYS A 23 -7.95 -0.35 14.14
C LYS A 23 -8.26 -0.59 12.67
N LYS A 24 -7.35 -0.22 11.79
CA LYS A 24 -7.44 -0.48 10.34
C LYS A 24 -6.83 -1.84 10.00
N SER A 25 -7.45 -2.56 9.08
CA SER A 25 -6.93 -3.86 8.63
C SER A 25 -6.06 -3.70 7.38
N PRO A 26 -4.73 -3.91 7.46
CA PRO A 26 -3.86 -3.83 6.29
C PRO A 26 -4.23 -4.84 5.20
N LEU A 27 -4.68 -6.04 5.60
CA LEU A 27 -5.08 -7.08 4.66
C LEU A 27 -6.31 -6.65 3.84
N TRP A 28 -7.36 -6.16 4.49
CA TRP A 28 -8.56 -5.71 3.79
C TRP A 28 -8.30 -4.48 2.92
N SER A 29 -7.39 -3.61 3.34
CA SER A 29 -6.95 -2.46 2.52
C SER A 29 -6.22 -2.92 1.26
N ALA A 30 -5.35 -3.93 1.36
CA ALA A 30 -4.67 -4.52 0.22
C ALA A 30 -5.65 -5.22 -0.74
N VAL A 31 -6.54 -6.07 -0.21
CA VAL A 31 -7.58 -6.77 -1.00
C VAL A 31 -8.50 -5.77 -1.69
N GLY A 32 -8.94 -4.72 -0.99
CA GLY A 32 -9.76 -3.66 -1.57
C GLY A 32 -9.07 -2.99 -2.76
N SER A 33 -7.80 -2.61 -2.62
CA SER A 33 -7.02 -1.99 -3.70
C SER A 33 -6.69 -2.97 -4.83
N PHE A 34 -6.62 -4.27 -4.54
CA PHE A 34 -6.44 -5.30 -5.56
C PHE A 34 -7.71 -5.47 -6.42
N CYS A 35 -8.89 -5.47 -5.80
CA CYS A 35 -10.16 -5.58 -6.53
C CYS A 35 -10.47 -4.31 -7.32
N ILE A 36 -10.39 -3.15 -6.67
CA ILE A 36 -10.66 -1.84 -7.27
C ILE A 36 -9.54 -0.89 -6.87
N THR A 37 -8.84 -0.34 -7.86
CA THR A 37 -7.76 0.62 -7.64
C THR A 37 -8.26 1.80 -6.80
N GLY A 38 -7.61 2.07 -5.66
CA GLY A 38 -8.00 3.15 -4.74
C GLY A 38 -9.02 2.78 -3.66
N LEU A 39 -9.68 1.62 -3.74
CA LEU A 39 -10.67 1.23 -2.73
C LEU A 39 -10.05 1.05 -1.34
N GLY A 40 -8.84 0.50 -1.26
CA GLY A 40 -8.14 0.34 0.01
C GLY A 40 -7.84 1.68 0.71
N GLN A 41 -7.52 2.73 -0.06
CA GLN A 41 -7.35 4.08 0.48
C GLN A 41 -8.68 4.65 0.98
N ILE A 42 -9.78 4.40 0.26
CA ILE A 42 -11.11 4.83 0.70
C ILE A 42 -11.49 4.16 2.01
N VAL A 43 -11.29 2.85 2.12
CA VAL A 43 -11.52 2.09 3.37
C VAL A 43 -10.64 2.61 4.52
N ASN A 44 -9.44 3.05 4.22
CA ASN A 44 -8.54 3.68 5.18
C ASN A 44 -8.93 5.12 5.58
N GLY A 45 -9.97 5.69 4.97
CA GLY A 45 -10.42 7.07 5.21
C GLY A 45 -9.69 8.12 4.36
N GLU A 46 -8.81 7.71 3.43
CA GLU A 46 -8.15 8.59 2.46
C GLU A 46 -8.97 8.72 1.16
N THR A 47 -10.24 9.09 1.29
CA THR A 47 -11.21 9.11 0.17
C THR A 47 -10.74 9.92 -1.03
N ARG A 48 -10.14 11.10 -0.81
CA ARG A 48 -9.63 11.95 -1.90
C ARG A 48 -8.53 11.25 -2.70
N LYS A 49 -7.60 10.61 -2.01
CA LYS A 49 -6.48 9.88 -2.62
C LYS A 49 -6.97 8.64 -3.36
N GLY A 50 -7.87 7.88 -2.73
CA GLY A 50 -8.48 6.71 -3.35
C GLY A 50 -9.25 7.06 -4.63
N LEU A 51 -10.00 8.17 -4.62
CA LEU A 51 -10.74 8.63 -5.79
C LEU A 51 -9.81 9.12 -6.92
N LEU A 52 -8.71 9.81 -6.59
CA LEU A 52 -7.69 10.21 -7.57
C LEU A 52 -6.99 9.01 -8.21
N LEU A 53 -6.65 7.99 -7.43
CA LEU A 53 -6.04 6.75 -7.95
C LEU A 53 -7.01 5.98 -8.84
N PHE A 54 -8.29 5.88 -8.44
CA PHE A 54 -9.33 5.26 -9.25
C PHE A 54 -9.54 6.02 -10.56
N GLY A 55 -9.72 7.34 -10.52
CA GLY A 55 -9.92 8.19 -11.70
C GLY A 55 -8.71 8.17 -12.65
N GLY A 56 -7.50 8.25 -12.10
CA GLY A 56 -6.25 8.15 -12.88
C GLY A 56 -6.11 6.80 -13.58
N HIS A 57 -6.39 5.71 -12.86
CA HIS A 57 -6.38 4.36 -13.44
C HIS A 57 -7.44 4.21 -14.54
N ALA A 58 -8.68 4.66 -14.29
CA ALA A 58 -9.76 4.59 -15.26
C ALA A 58 -9.44 5.41 -16.52
N ALA A 59 -8.89 6.62 -16.37
CA ALA A 59 -8.45 7.44 -17.48
C ALA A 59 -7.37 6.74 -18.32
N CYS A 60 -6.36 6.14 -17.69
CA CYS A 60 -5.33 5.37 -18.39
C CYS A 60 -5.92 4.17 -19.16
N VAL A 61 -6.84 3.42 -18.55
CA VAL A 61 -7.49 2.27 -19.18
C VAL A 61 -8.32 2.71 -20.39
N VAL A 62 -9.12 3.77 -20.26
CA VAL A 62 -9.93 4.32 -21.36
C VAL A 62 -9.02 4.83 -22.48
N THR A 63 -7.98 5.59 -22.17
CA THR A 63 -7.02 6.09 -23.18
C THR A 63 -6.33 4.92 -23.89
N CYS A 64 -5.92 3.89 -23.16
CA CYS A 64 -5.33 2.70 -23.76
C CYS A 64 -6.30 2.02 -24.74
N ALA A 65 -7.56 1.81 -24.34
CA ALA A 65 -8.57 1.18 -25.17
C ALA A 65 -8.84 1.99 -26.47
N VAL A 66 -9.05 3.31 -26.34
CA VAL A 66 -9.30 4.20 -27.49
C VAL A 66 -8.09 4.25 -28.43
N ALA A 67 -6.88 4.40 -27.89
CA ALA A 67 -5.67 4.46 -28.69
C ALA A 67 -5.41 3.13 -29.43
N THR A 68 -5.70 2.00 -28.79
CA THR A 68 -5.58 0.67 -29.42
C THR A 68 -6.59 0.52 -30.58
N THR A 69 -7.83 0.96 -30.40
CA THR A 69 -8.85 0.93 -31.44
C THR A 69 -8.41 1.80 -32.63
N PHE A 70 -7.93 3.02 -32.39
CA PHE A 70 -7.46 3.92 -33.43
C PHE A 70 -6.23 3.37 -34.18
N ALA A 71 -5.30 2.74 -33.48
CA ALA A 71 -4.15 2.10 -34.11
C ALA A 71 -4.57 0.95 -35.05
N ASN A 72 -5.58 0.15 -34.65
CA ASN A 72 -6.03 -1.01 -35.41
C ASN A 72 -6.92 -0.64 -36.62
N GLU A 73 -7.77 0.36 -36.46
CA GLU A 73 -8.78 0.74 -37.46
C GLU A 73 -8.30 1.87 -38.39
N GLY A 74 -7.12 2.44 -38.10
CA GLY A 74 -6.57 3.54 -38.89
C GLY A 74 -7.31 4.88 -38.70
N TYR A 75 -8.15 4.99 -37.67
CA TYR A 75 -8.79 6.26 -37.32
C TYR A 75 -7.86 7.12 -36.46
N GLY A 76 -7.93 8.44 -36.59
CA GLY A 76 -7.31 9.36 -35.65
C GLY A 76 -5.81 9.60 -35.83
N GLY A 77 -5.29 9.47 -37.06
CA GLY A 77 -3.93 9.88 -37.40
C GLY A 77 -2.95 8.72 -37.54
N ASP A 78 -1.70 8.93 -37.10
CA ASP A 78 -0.61 7.97 -37.26
C ASP A 78 -0.83 6.73 -36.36
N PRO A 79 -0.91 5.51 -36.93
CA PRO A 79 -1.09 4.27 -36.18
C PRO A 79 0.06 3.98 -35.19
N GLU A 80 1.31 4.35 -35.53
CA GLU A 80 2.46 4.14 -34.68
C GLU A 80 2.38 5.04 -33.42
N LEU A 81 1.96 6.29 -33.60
CA LEU A 81 1.73 7.20 -32.47
C LEU A 81 0.63 6.69 -31.55
N ASN A 82 -0.48 6.22 -32.11
CA ASN A 82 -1.59 5.66 -31.33
C ASN A 82 -1.16 4.39 -30.57
N ALA A 83 -0.38 3.51 -31.18
CA ALA A 83 0.20 2.35 -30.52
C ALA A 83 1.12 2.77 -29.36
N GLY A 84 1.95 3.79 -29.56
CA GLY A 84 2.80 4.36 -28.49
C GLY A 84 1.98 4.90 -27.32
N VAL A 85 0.91 5.65 -27.58
CA VAL A 85 -0.01 6.16 -26.55
C VAL A 85 -0.68 5.00 -25.80
N ALA A 86 -1.10 3.95 -26.48
CA ALA A 86 -1.70 2.78 -25.86
C ALA A 86 -0.72 2.11 -24.87
N VAL A 87 0.53 1.90 -25.28
CA VAL A 87 1.57 1.27 -24.43
C VAL A 87 1.84 2.14 -23.20
N VAL A 88 2.05 3.45 -23.36
CA VAL A 88 2.32 4.36 -22.24
C VAL A 88 1.14 4.40 -21.27
N SER A 89 -0.09 4.44 -21.78
CA SER A 89 -1.30 4.43 -20.95
C SER A 89 -1.46 3.11 -20.18
N LEU A 90 -1.13 1.97 -20.81
CA LEU A 90 -1.14 0.67 -20.17
C LEU A 90 -0.13 0.60 -19.00
N LEU A 91 1.10 1.05 -19.23
CA LEU A 91 2.13 1.12 -18.20
C LEU A 91 1.72 2.05 -17.06
N GLY A 92 1.09 3.18 -17.38
CA GLY A 92 0.52 4.10 -16.39
C GLY A 92 -0.57 3.44 -15.53
N ALA A 93 -1.50 2.71 -16.15
CA ALA A 93 -2.56 1.98 -15.44
C ALA A 93 -1.97 0.93 -14.50
N ILE A 94 -0.99 0.14 -14.96
CA ILE A 94 -0.30 -0.87 -14.15
C ILE A 94 0.43 -0.20 -12.97
N GLY A 95 1.16 0.88 -13.22
CA GLY A 95 1.89 1.62 -12.20
C GLY A 95 0.98 2.16 -11.09
N ILE A 96 -0.13 2.80 -11.46
CA ILE A 96 -1.13 3.32 -10.51
C ILE A 96 -1.74 2.18 -9.69
N ARG A 97 -2.04 1.04 -10.33
CA ARG A 97 -2.61 -0.12 -9.65
C ARG A 97 -1.63 -0.73 -8.65
N LEU A 98 -0.38 -0.96 -9.03
CA LEU A 98 0.65 -1.49 -8.14
C LEU A 98 0.89 -0.55 -6.96
N TYR A 99 0.99 0.76 -7.22
CA TYR A 99 1.13 1.76 -6.17
C TYR A 99 -0.04 1.67 -5.16
N SER A 100 -1.29 1.58 -5.65
CA SER A 100 -2.47 1.49 -4.81
C SER A 100 -2.47 0.25 -3.91
N ILE A 101 -2.07 -0.92 -4.46
CA ILE A 101 -2.01 -2.18 -3.72
C ILE A 101 -0.94 -2.15 -2.62
N ILE A 102 0.20 -1.55 -2.89
CA ILE A 102 1.33 -1.50 -1.95
C ILE A 102 1.09 -0.44 -0.86
N GLU A 103 0.60 0.73 -1.24
CA GLU A 103 0.50 1.87 -0.34
C GLU A 103 -0.66 1.73 0.66
N ALA A 104 -1.79 1.14 0.27
CA ALA A 104 -2.95 1.00 1.14
C ALA A 104 -2.67 0.21 2.43
N PRO A 105 -2.02 -0.97 2.41
CA PRO A 105 -1.68 -1.70 3.63
C PRO A 105 -0.59 -1.01 4.44
N ILE A 106 0.37 -0.33 3.80
CA ILE A 106 1.40 0.45 4.50
C ILE A 106 0.77 1.58 5.30
N TYR A 107 -0.17 2.31 4.70
CA TYR A 107 -0.90 3.36 5.39
C TYR A 107 -1.69 2.81 6.59
N ALA A 108 -2.42 1.71 6.42
CA ALA A 108 -3.18 1.09 7.49
C ALA A 108 -2.26 0.65 8.66
N SER A 109 -1.09 0.11 8.36
CA SER A 109 -0.10 -0.29 9.35
C SER A 109 0.46 0.91 10.11
N ARG A 110 0.87 1.96 9.40
CA ARG A 110 1.37 3.21 10.01
C ARG A 110 0.31 3.89 10.87
N TYR A 111 -0.93 3.94 10.38
CA TYR A 111 -2.04 4.48 11.14
C TYR A 111 -2.26 3.73 12.46
N ASN A 112 -2.22 2.40 12.41
CA ASN A 112 -2.37 1.58 13.60
C ASN A 112 -1.23 1.81 14.61
N GLU A 113 0.01 1.91 14.10
CA GLU A 113 1.18 2.19 14.93
C GLU A 113 1.09 3.56 15.62
N GLN A 114 0.69 4.60 14.89
CA GLN A 114 0.53 5.95 15.41
C GLN A 114 -0.57 6.07 16.46
N ASN A 115 -1.63 5.28 16.33
CA ASN A 115 -2.75 5.26 17.27
C ASN A 115 -2.61 4.18 18.36
N GLY A 116 -1.41 3.63 18.56
CA GLY A 116 -1.10 2.71 19.64
C GLY A 116 -1.69 1.30 19.48
N PHE A 117 -2.26 0.98 18.31
CA PHE A 117 -2.60 -0.40 18.00
C PHE A 117 -1.30 -1.13 17.70
N ALA A 118 -0.87 -2.00 18.60
CA ALA A 118 0.29 -2.85 18.33
C ALA A 118 0.14 -3.55 16.97
N LEU A 119 1.19 -3.54 16.17
CA LEU A 119 1.25 -4.27 14.91
C LEU A 119 1.10 -5.77 15.22
N GLY A 120 -0.17 -6.18 15.29
CA GLY A 120 -0.56 -7.56 15.32
C GLY A 120 -0.34 -8.29 16.63
N ASP A 121 -1.39 -8.87 17.13
CA ASP A 121 -1.35 -10.12 17.91
C ASP A 121 -0.69 -11.29 17.13
N ASN A 122 -0.16 -11.02 15.95
CA ASN A 122 0.70 -11.95 15.22
C ASN A 122 2.11 -11.88 15.82
N LYS A 123 2.22 -12.31 17.08
CA LYS A 123 3.50 -12.48 17.78
C LYS A 123 4.47 -13.43 17.07
N TRP A 124 3.99 -14.16 16.07
CA TRP A 124 4.69 -15.25 15.41
C TRP A 124 5.39 -14.88 14.09
N LEU A 125 5.04 -13.74 13.45
CA LEU A 125 5.72 -13.32 12.21
C LEU A 125 5.99 -11.81 12.21
N LYS A 126 7.26 -11.42 12.31
CA LYS A 126 7.73 -10.06 12.03
C LYS A 126 8.53 -10.08 10.74
N VAL A 127 8.06 -9.36 9.73
CA VAL A 127 8.79 -9.14 8.47
C VAL A 127 9.21 -7.68 8.42
N GLY A 128 10.49 -7.43 8.26
CA GLY A 128 10.99 -6.06 8.19
C GLY A 128 12.46 -5.98 7.77
N PRO A 129 12.93 -4.78 7.48
CA PRO A 129 14.37 -4.57 7.29
C PRO A 129 15.10 -4.90 8.58
N SER A 130 16.08 -5.78 8.49
CA SER A 130 16.92 -6.16 9.62
C SER A 130 18.36 -5.70 9.37
N VAL A 131 18.93 -5.05 10.37
CA VAL A 131 20.36 -4.74 10.41
C VAL A 131 20.97 -5.63 11.49
N GLN A 132 21.82 -6.57 11.09
CA GLN A 132 22.58 -7.40 12.03
C GLN A 132 24.00 -6.89 12.07
N VAL A 133 24.45 -6.53 13.28
CA VAL A 133 25.84 -6.20 13.56
C VAL A 133 26.41 -7.36 14.37
N ASN A 134 27.25 -8.16 13.72
CA ASN A 134 27.95 -9.26 14.38
C ASN A 134 29.34 -8.80 14.78
N ASN A 135 29.59 -8.69 16.09
CA ASN A 135 30.89 -8.44 16.65
C ASN A 135 31.54 -9.78 17.00
N THR A 136 32.46 -10.24 16.18
CA THR A 136 33.27 -11.43 16.49
C THR A 136 34.65 -10.95 16.89
N PHE A 137 35.09 -11.28 18.09
CA PHE A 137 36.35 -10.88 18.69
C PHE A 137 37.59 -11.27 17.85
N ALA A 138 37.42 -12.19 16.89
CA ALA A 138 38.53 -12.75 16.09
C ALA A 138 38.66 -12.15 14.68
N THR A 139 37.61 -11.55 14.09
CA THR A 139 37.59 -11.20 12.67
C THR A 139 37.06 -9.80 12.36
N GLY A 140 36.73 -9.00 13.36
CA GLY A 140 36.20 -7.64 13.15
C GLY A 140 34.69 -7.57 13.08
N THR A 141 34.17 -6.34 12.90
CA THR A 141 32.75 -6.06 12.85
C THR A 141 32.24 -6.24 11.43
N SER A 142 31.28 -7.15 11.23
CA SER A 142 30.57 -7.28 9.97
C SER A 142 29.13 -6.77 10.13
N THR A 143 28.71 -5.89 9.22
CA THR A 143 27.36 -5.36 9.18
C THR A 143 26.64 -5.96 7.96
N SER A 144 25.56 -6.69 8.19
CA SER A 144 24.69 -7.17 7.12
C SER A 144 23.33 -6.47 7.20
N VAL A 145 22.87 -5.96 6.05
CA VAL A 145 21.56 -5.36 5.89
C VAL A 145 20.73 -6.29 5.01
N GLY A 146 19.58 -6.69 5.51
CA GLY A 146 18.69 -7.61 4.78
C GLY A 146 17.23 -7.46 5.20
N PHE A 147 16.36 -8.17 4.52
CA PHE A 147 14.99 -8.38 5.00
C PHE A 147 14.96 -9.65 5.84
N GLY A 148 14.54 -9.51 7.08
CA GLY A 148 14.40 -10.63 8.00
C GLY A 148 12.93 -10.93 8.31
N ALA A 149 12.60 -12.23 8.42
CA ALA A 149 11.36 -12.70 9.01
C ALA A 149 11.69 -13.40 10.33
N THR A 150 11.16 -12.90 11.44
CA THR A 150 11.34 -13.53 12.76
C THR A 150 10.05 -14.24 13.14
N LEU A 151 10.14 -15.55 13.33
CA LEU A 151 9.09 -16.38 13.91
C LEU A 151 9.36 -16.51 15.42
N THR A 152 8.40 -16.09 16.23
CA THR A 152 8.46 -16.28 17.68
C THR A 152 7.37 -17.31 18.03
N PHE A 153 7.80 -18.45 18.60
CA PHE A 153 6.92 -19.53 19.05
C PHE A 153 6.55 -19.33 20.50
#